data_e00128a2f8a4a96f8c088334290ed136
#
_entry.id   e00128a2f8a4a96f8c088334290ed136
#
_cell.length_a   1.000
_cell.length_b   1.000
_cell.length_c   1.000
_cell.angle_alpha   90.00
_cell.angle_beta   90.00
_cell.angle_gamma   90.00
#
_symmetry.space_group_name_H-M   'P 1'
#
loop_
_entity.id
_entity.type
_entity.pdbx_description
1 polymer ?
#
loop_
_entity_poly.entity_id
_entity_poly.type
_entity_poly.pdbx_seq_one_letter_code
_entity_poly.pdbx_strand_id
1 'polypeptide(L)'
;MNVTRDDLRRLRMPLSATIILLVLAAASLIASGYYLDEARTAQDATRTTRVAAQERVLRVAEEEREIRDDLVYYEQMRQRGVVGEQSRLDWIESIARIKNDRKLFEIRYNFDAQRPVDYPGMVPTTSADFVVSRLKLDMLLLHEGDLLNFLADLQAGIKAHVSVRNCAVTRIERGAAPGATTLQPRLRAECQVDLVSVRGIKPA
;
A
#
# COMPACT_ATOMS: atom_id res chain seq x y z
N MET A 1 43.14 -43.11 -71.79
CA MET A 1 43.45 -41.70 -72.10
C MET A 1 44.75 -41.39 -71.39
N ASN A 2 45.94 -41.43 -72.17
CA ASN A 2 47.24 -41.13 -71.57
C ASN A 2 47.41 -39.59 -71.58
N VAL A 3 47.38 -38.96 -70.43
CA VAL A 3 47.65 -37.55 -70.30
C VAL A 3 49.14 -37.34 -70.39
N THR A 4 49.59 -36.69 -71.50
CA THR A 4 51.00 -36.40 -71.79
C THR A 4 51.46 -35.19 -70.95
N ARG A 5 52.72 -35.13 -70.58
CA ARG A 5 53.34 -34.05 -69.81
C ARG A 5 53.16 -32.66 -70.42
N ASP A 6 52.97 -32.54 -71.68
CA ASP A 6 52.73 -31.30 -72.41
C ASP A 6 51.27 -30.80 -72.23
N ASP A 7 50.28 -31.69 -72.07
CA ASP A 7 48.91 -31.34 -71.75
C ASP A 7 48.79 -30.78 -70.30
N LEU A 8 49.57 -31.34 -69.41
CA LEU A 8 49.64 -30.82 -68.02
C LEU A 8 50.21 -29.38 -67.96
N ARG A 9 51.13 -29.05 -68.86
CA ARG A 9 51.75 -27.73 -68.90
C ARG A 9 50.81 -26.66 -69.47
N ARG A 10 49.96 -27.02 -70.43
CA ARG A 10 48.90 -26.14 -70.98
C ARG A 10 47.68 -25.97 -69.99
N LEU A 11 47.42 -26.99 -69.21
CA LEU A 11 46.39 -26.91 -68.18
C LEU A 11 46.78 -26.13 -66.91
N ARG A 12 48.07 -25.90 -66.66
CA ARG A 12 48.59 -25.22 -65.50
C ARG A 12 48.05 -23.79 -65.39
N MET A 13 47.96 -23.01 -66.46
CA MET A 13 47.48 -21.64 -66.47
C MET A 13 45.98 -21.55 -66.12
N PRO A 14 45.05 -22.27 -66.77
CA PRO A 14 43.65 -22.19 -66.42
C PRO A 14 43.37 -22.80 -65.04
N LEU A 15 44.09 -23.83 -64.61
CA LEU A 15 43.92 -24.46 -63.31
C LEU A 15 44.39 -23.55 -62.17
N SER A 16 45.50 -22.81 -62.35
CA SER A 16 45.90 -21.81 -61.33
C SER A 16 44.91 -20.63 -61.25
N ALA A 17 44.38 -20.18 -62.39
CA ALA A 17 43.36 -19.12 -62.41
C ALA A 17 42.04 -19.54 -61.71
N THR A 18 41.58 -20.77 -61.89
CA THR A 18 40.39 -21.31 -61.22
C THR A 18 40.62 -21.46 -59.73
N ILE A 19 41.80 -21.91 -59.29
CA ILE A 19 42.15 -22.02 -57.88
C ILE A 19 42.15 -20.62 -57.20
N ILE A 20 42.79 -19.62 -57.87
CA ILE A 20 42.80 -18.24 -57.35
C ILE A 20 41.40 -17.67 -57.24
N LEU A 21 40.55 -17.87 -58.24
CA LEU A 21 39.14 -17.43 -58.18
C LEU A 21 38.38 -18.13 -57.10
N LEU A 22 38.53 -19.40 -56.82
CA LEU A 22 37.93 -20.15 -55.75
C LEU A 22 38.36 -19.63 -54.35
N VAL A 23 39.65 -19.36 -54.20
CA VAL A 23 40.20 -18.80 -52.96
C VAL A 23 39.64 -17.38 -52.70
N LEU A 24 39.55 -16.53 -53.71
CA LEU A 24 38.97 -15.22 -53.62
C LEU A 24 37.48 -15.29 -53.29
N ALA A 25 36.72 -16.20 -53.89
CA ALA A 25 35.33 -16.43 -53.60
C ALA A 25 35.10 -16.92 -52.12
N ALA A 26 35.94 -17.85 -51.69
CA ALA A 26 35.90 -18.33 -50.31
C ALA A 26 36.26 -17.22 -49.30
N ALA A 27 37.28 -16.43 -49.59
CA ALA A 27 37.70 -15.31 -48.76
C ALA A 27 36.58 -14.23 -48.65
N SER A 28 35.90 -13.92 -49.78
CA SER A 28 34.81 -12.97 -49.78
C SER A 28 33.60 -13.46 -49.00
N LEU A 29 33.26 -14.74 -49.04
CA LEU A 29 32.18 -15.33 -48.23
C LEU A 29 32.51 -15.30 -46.74
N ILE A 30 33.72 -15.63 -46.35
CA ILE A 30 34.18 -15.59 -44.96
C ILE A 30 34.14 -14.15 -44.43
N ALA A 31 34.68 -13.19 -45.18
CA ALA A 31 34.69 -11.78 -44.83
C ALA A 31 33.25 -11.23 -44.69
N SER A 32 32.37 -11.55 -45.65
CA SER A 32 30.96 -11.17 -45.58
C SER A 32 30.25 -11.74 -44.34
N GLY A 33 30.52 -13.02 -43.99
CA GLY A 33 29.97 -13.65 -42.79
C GLY A 33 30.43 -12.93 -41.52
N TYR A 34 31.71 -12.58 -41.45
CA TYR A 34 32.28 -11.88 -40.29
C TYR A 34 31.65 -10.49 -40.08
N TYR A 35 31.52 -9.69 -41.12
CA TYR A 35 30.89 -8.38 -41.07
C TYR A 35 29.39 -8.47 -40.75
N LEU A 36 28.68 -9.48 -41.22
CA LEU A 36 27.29 -9.70 -40.91
C LEU A 36 27.07 -10.09 -39.44
N ASP A 37 27.97 -10.90 -38.90
CA ASP A 37 27.87 -11.34 -37.49
C ASP A 37 28.16 -10.19 -36.52
N GLU A 38 29.20 -9.39 -36.84
CA GLU A 38 29.50 -8.16 -36.09
C GLU A 38 28.34 -7.15 -36.13
N ALA A 39 27.73 -6.93 -37.30
CA ALA A 39 26.57 -6.05 -37.43
C ALA A 39 25.34 -6.56 -36.66
N ARG A 40 25.10 -7.88 -36.64
CA ARG A 40 24.02 -8.51 -35.86
C ARG A 40 24.25 -8.37 -34.37
N THR A 41 25.43 -8.62 -33.85
CA THR A 41 25.74 -8.47 -32.43
C THR A 41 25.58 -7.02 -31.97
N ALA A 42 26.01 -6.04 -32.76
CA ALA A 42 25.80 -4.61 -32.49
C ALA A 42 24.31 -4.24 -32.50
N GLN A 43 23.53 -4.79 -33.42
CA GLN A 43 22.11 -4.57 -33.50
C GLN A 43 21.36 -5.17 -32.29
N ASP A 44 21.70 -6.40 -31.88
CA ASP A 44 21.09 -7.07 -30.72
C ASP A 44 21.48 -6.38 -29.44
N ALA A 45 22.70 -5.91 -29.27
CA ALA A 45 23.08 -5.08 -28.12
C ALA A 45 22.27 -3.78 -28.04
N THR A 46 22.01 -3.15 -29.20
CA THR A 46 21.18 -1.93 -29.23
C THR A 46 19.70 -2.22 -28.94
N ARG A 47 19.21 -3.35 -29.41
CA ARG A 47 17.82 -3.78 -29.11
C ARG A 47 17.66 -4.07 -27.63
N THR A 48 18.56 -4.82 -27.00
CA THR A 48 18.49 -5.14 -25.57
C THR A 48 18.55 -3.88 -24.70
N THR A 49 19.42 -2.92 -25.04
CA THR A 49 19.48 -1.63 -24.34
C THR A 49 18.19 -0.81 -24.48
N ARG A 50 17.58 -0.81 -25.68
CA ARG A 50 16.29 -0.13 -25.89
C ARG A 50 15.15 -0.78 -25.10
N VAL A 51 15.05 -2.11 -25.12
CA VAL A 51 14.03 -2.83 -24.33
C VAL A 51 14.21 -2.56 -22.84
N ALA A 52 15.44 -2.67 -22.33
CA ALA A 52 15.74 -2.38 -20.93
C ALA A 52 15.43 -0.93 -20.54
N ALA A 53 15.67 0.04 -21.45
CA ALA A 53 15.29 1.43 -21.21
C ALA A 53 13.77 1.62 -21.17
N GLN A 54 13.04 0.99 -22.10
CA GLN A 54 11.57 1.03 -22.10
C GLN A 54 10.96 0.41 -20.85
N GLU A 55 11.47 -0.74 -20.41
CA GLU A 55 11.02 -1.39 -19.17
C GLU A 55 11.25 -0.50 -17.94
N ARG A 56 12.39 0.21 -17.90
CA ARG A 56 12.64 1.17 -16.80
C ARG A 56 11.65 2.33 -16.81
N VAL A 57 11.36 2.89 -17.98
CA VAL A 57 10.39 3.98 -18.09
C VAL A 57 8.99 3.53 -17.67
N LEU A 58 8.56 2.33 -18.09
CA LEU A 58 7.27 1.77 -17.69
C LEU A 58 7.20 1.52 -16.18
N ARG A 59 8.27 0.98 -15.60
CA ARG A 59 8.35 0.74 -14.16
C ARG A 59 8.27 2.05 -13.35
N VAL A 60 9.03 3.07 -13.77
CA VAL A 60 8.97 4.39 -13.11
C VAL A 60 7.59 5.02 -13.23
N ALA A 61 6.92 4.87 -14.38
CA ALA A 61 5.56 5.38 -14.57
C ALA A 61 4.54 4.65 -13.68
N GLU A 62 4.72 3.36 -13.46
CA GLU A 62 3.88 2.55 -12.56
C GLU A 62 4.12 2.93 -11.08
N GLU A 63 5.38 3.03 -10.66
CA GLU A 63 5.77 3.50 -9.33
C GLU A 63 5.25 4.94 -9.04
N GLU A 64 5.34 5.84 -10.02
CA GLU A 64 4.81 7.21 -9.89
C GLU A 64 3.30 7.21 -9.69
N ARG A 65 2.59 6.34 -10.41
CA ARG A 65 1.13 6.21 -10.28
C ARG A 65 0.74 5.68 -8.92
N GLU A 66 1.41 4.62 -8.45
CA GLU A 66 1.20 4.02 -7.14
C GLU A 66 1.43 5.05 -6.01
N ILE A 67 2.56 5.76 -6.06
CA ILE A 67 2.86 6.85 -5.11
C ILE A 67 1.78 7.94 -5.14
N ARG A 68 1.27 8.30 -6.30
CA ARG A 68 0.24 9.32 -6.42
C ARG A 68 -1.09 8.88 -5.79
N ASP A 69 -1.48 7.64 -5.99
CA ASP A 69 -2.69 7.07 -5.41
C ASP A 69 -2.55 6.96 -3.86
N ASP A 70 -1.38 6.56 -3.37
CA ASP A 70 -1.06 6.52 -1.94
C ASP A 70 -1.06 7.92 -1.30
N LEU A 71 -0.57 8.94 -2.00
CA LEU A 71 -0.58 10.31 -1.52
C LEU A 71 -2.01 10.85 -1.34
N VAL A 72 -2.93 10.51 -2.22
CA VAL A 72 -4.35 10.89 -2.08
C VAL A 72 -4.94 10.26 -0.82
N TYR A 73 -4.65 9.00 -0.57
CA TYR A 73 -5.11 8.29 0.63
C TYR A 73 -4.49 8.86 1.91
N TYR A 74 -3.18 9.12 1.89
CA TYR A 74 -2.48 9.76 3.00
C TYR A 74 -3.05 11.14 3.34
N GLU A 75 -3.32 11.97 2.32
CA GLU A 75 -3.90 13.29 2.53
C GLU A 75 -5.30 13.23 3.15
N GLN A 76 -6.13 12.26 2.74
CA GLN A 76 -7.43 12.03 3.36
C GLN A 76 -7.31 11.64 4.83
N MET A 77 -6.36 10.77 5.19
CA MET A 77 -6.09 10.42 6.60
C MET A 77 -5.60 11.62 7.40
N ARG A 78 -4.74 12.45 6.81
CA ARG A 78 -4.23 13.68 7.42
C ARG A 78 -5.35 14.68 7.67
N GLN A 79 -6.23 14.90 6.70
CA GLN A 79 -7.39 15.79 6.84
C GLN A 79 -8.37 15.32 7.91
N ARG A 80 -8.53 14.01 8.08
CA ARG A 80 -9.32 13.43 9.18
C ARG A 80 -8.60 13.52 10.54
N GLY A 81 -7.35 13.98 10.58
CA GLY A 81 -6.56 14.10 11.79
C GLY A 81 -6.09 12.76 12.38
N VAL A 82 -6.11 11.68 11.58
CA VAL A 82 -5.58 10.37 12.00
C VAL A 82 -4.06 10.38 12.07
N VAL A 83 -3.42 11.23 11.25
CA VAL A 83 -1.98 11.43 11.22
C VAL A 83 -1.61 12.59 12.14
N GLY A 84 -0.85 12.33 13.19
CA GLY A 84 -0.38 13.32 14.14
C GLY A 84 -0.34 12.82 15.57
N GLU A 85 -0.10 13.73 16.51
CA GLU A 85 -0.10 13.41 17.94
C GLU A 85 -1.54 13.25 18.44
N GLN A 86 -1.74 12.27 19.32
CA GLN A 86 -3.03 12.04 19.95
C GLN A 86 -3.34 13.14 20.96
N SER A 87 -4.42 13.88 20.75
CA SER A 87 -4.95 14.84 21.73
C SER A 87 -6.09 14.19 22.52
N ARG A 88 -5.77 13.70 23.71
CA ARG A 88 -6.79 13.15 24.62
C ARG A 88 -7.83 14.19 25.05
N LEU A 89 -7.41 15.44 25.15
CA LEU A 89 -8.30 16.54 25.52
C LEU A 89 -9.40 16.73 24.47
N ASP A 90 -9.03 16.75 23.18
CA ASP A 90 -10.00 16.87 22.07
C ASP A 90 -11.01 15.71 22.09
N TRP A 91 -10.57 14.52 22.48
CA TRP A 91 -11.45 13.35 22.57
C TRP A 91 -12.45 13.49 23.72
N ILE A 92 -12.00 13.95 24.89
CA ILE A 92 -12.83 14.21 26.05
C ILE A 92 -13.88 15.28 25.74
N GLU A 93 -13.46 16.37 25.10
CA GLU A 93 -14.36 17.45 24.68
C GLU A 93 -15.38 16.95 23.64
N SER A 94 -14.98 16.10 22.72
CA SER A 94 -15.88 15.50 21.73
C SER A 94 -16.93 14.60 22.40
N ILE A 95 -16.53 13.76 23.35
CA ILE A 95 -17.46 12.92 24.13
C ILE A 95 -18.46 13.80 24.92
N ALA A 96 -17.97 14.86 25.57
CA ALA A 96 -18.82 15.78 26.33
C ALA A 96 -19.82 16.51 25.44
N ARG A 97 -19.38 16.96 24.23
CA ARG A 97 -20.23 17.60 23.24
C ARG A 97 -21.33 16.66 22.76
N ILE A 98 -20.97 15.44 22.31
CA ILE A 98 -21.97 14.45 21.87
C ILE A 98 -22.97 14.12 22.94
N LYS A 99 -22.52 13.95 24.20
CA LYS A 99 -23.38 13.74 25.35
C LYS A 99 -24.42 14.84 25.50
N ASN A 100 -23.99 16.10 25.41
CA ASN A 100 -24.86 17.28 25.58
C ASN A 100 -25.82 17.45 24.39
N ASP A 101 -25.34 17.33 23.17
CA ASP A 101 -26.12 17.49 21.94
C ASP A 101 -27.24 16.45 21.84
N ARG A 102 -26.96 15.22 22.23
CA ARG A 102 -27.93 14.13 22.21
C ARG A 102 -28.66 13.93 23.53
N LYS A 103 -28.38 14.76 24.54
CA LYS A 103 -29.02 14.70 25.88
C LYS A 103 -28.94 13.30 26.50
N LEU A 104 -27.77 12.66 26.33
CA LEU A 104 -27.52 11.33 26.87
C LEU A 104 -27.36 11.37 28.37
N PHE A 105 -27.65 10.24 29.01
CA PHE A 105 -27.40 10.05 30.43
C PHE A 105 -25.91 10.12 30.77
N GLU A 106 -25.54 9.79 31.99
CA GLU A 106 -24.16 9.77 32.42
C GLU A 106 -23.33 8.79 31.56
N ILE A 107 -22.21 9.29 31.05
CA ILE A 107 -21.22 8.49 30.34
C ILE A 107 -19.95 8.47 31.20
N ARG A 108 -19.53 7.28 31.60
CA ARG A 108 -18.25 7.06 32.26
C ARG A 108 -17.26 6.54 31.24
N TYR A 109 -16.08 7.10 31.23
CA TYR A 109 -15.03 6.67 30.28
C TYR A 109 -13.67 6.62 30.96
N ASN A 110 -12.85 5.72 30.46
CA ASN A 110 -11.46 5.58 30.88
C ASN A 110 -10.58 5.31 29.67
N PHE A 111 -9.45 6.00 29.60
CA PHE A 111 -8.43 5.80 28.55
C PHE A 111 -7.28 4.98 29.12
N ASP A 112 -6.99 3.83 28.50
CA ASP A 112 -5.81 3.06 28.81
C ASP A 112 -4.55 3.82 28.30
N ALA A 113 -3.38 3.41 28.78
CA ALA A 113 -2.11 3.94 28.29
C ALA A 113 -1.95 3.68 26.78
N GLN A 114 -1.35 4.65 26.11
CA GLN A 114 -0.99 4.52 24.69
C GLN A 114 0.02 3.38 24.49
N ARG A 115 -0.22 2.56 23.50
CA ARG A 115 0.65 1.43 23.13
C ARG A 115 0.84 1.34 21.63
N PRO A 116 1.92 0.72 21.13
CA PRO A 116 2.04 0.37 19.73
C PRO A 116 0.88 -0.53 19.29
N VAL A 117 0.49 -0.40 18.04
CA VAL A 117 -0.50 -1.30 17.45
C VAL A 117 0.16 -2.64 17.18
N ASP A 118 -0.43 -3.70 17.74
CA ASP A 118 -0.02 -5.08 17.50
C ASP A 118 -1.25 -5.86 17.01
N TYR A 119 -1.36 -6.00 15.67
CA TYR A 119 -2.37 -6.82 15.05
C TYR A 119 -1.72 -7.99 14.30
N PRO A 120 -2.30 -9.20 14.38
CA PRO A 120 -1.83 -10.33 13.60
C PRO A 120 -1.79 -10.00 12.10
N GLY A 121 -0.63 -10.16 11.46
CA GLY A 121 -0.42 -9.88 10.04
C GLY A 121 0.00 -8.46 9.70
N MET A 122 0.14 -7.58 10.68
CA MET A 122 0.69 -6.24 10.46
C MET A 122 2.21 -6.32 10.28
N VAL A 123 2.71 -5.86 9.14
CA VAL A 123 4.15 -5.73 8.90
C VAL A 123 4.62 -4.43 9.55
N PRO A 124 5.60 -4.46 10.48
CA PRO A 124 6.14 -3.24 11.05
C PRO A 124 6.78 -2.40 9.93
N THR A 125 6.32 -1.16 9.80
CA THR A 125 6.90 -0.20 8.87
C THR A 125 7.94 0.66 9.59
N THR A 126 9.06 0.91 8.93
CA THR A 126 10.12 1.80 9.44
C THR A 126 9.76 3.28 9.31
N SER A 127 8.71 3.61 8.57
CA SER A 127 8.36 4.98 8.20
C SER A 127 7.20 5.59 9.01
N ALA A 128 6.45 4.79 9.78
CA ALA A 128 5.32 5.25 10.57
C ALA A 128 5.10 4.40 11.82
N ASP A 129 4.85 5.06 12.95
CA ASP A 129 4.46 4.41 14.19
C ASP A 129 2.94 4.46 14.34
N PHE A 130 2.31 3.29 14.32
CA PHE A 130 0.90 3.16 14.64
C PHE A 130 0.73 3.01 16.14
N VAL A 131 -0.06 3.88 16.73
CA VAL A 131 -0.30 3.89 18.18
C VAL A 131 -1.79 3.79 18.45
N VAL A 132 -2.14 3.03 19.48
CA VAL A 132 -3.53 2.81 19.90
C VAL A 132 -3.71 3.22 21.35
N SER A 133 -4.79 3.95 21.61
CA SER A 133 -5.32 4.18 22.96
C SER A 133 -6.68 3.52 23.06
N ARG A 134 -6.86 2.67 24.07
CA ARG A 134 -8.14 2.02 24.30
C ARG A 134 -9.02 2.91 25.16
N LEU A 135 -10.20 3.18 24.66
CA LEU A 135 -11.28 3.86 25.35
C LEU A 135 -12.28 2.83 25.85
N LYS A 136 -12.49 2.76 27.16
CA LYS A 136 -13.53 1.99 27.80
C LYS A 136 -14.68 2.93 28.12
N LEU A 137 -15.86 2.61 27.64
CA LEU A 137 -17.10 3.38 27.82
C LEU A 137 -18.10 2.58 28.64
N ASP A 138 -18.71 3.23 29.61
CA ASP A 138 -19.86 2.71 30.37
C ASP A 138 -20.98 3.77 30.31
N MET A 139 -22.08 3.44 29.63
CA MET A 139 -23.12 4.36 29.27
C MET A 139 -24.48 3.84 29.73
N LEU A 140 -25.29 4.75 30.27
CA LEU A 140 -26.69 4.51 30.54
C LEU A 140 -27.54 5.01 29.37
N LEU A 141 -28.44 4.17 28.83
CA LEU A 141 -29.18 4.43 27.61
C LEU A 141 -30.67 4.24 27.78
N LEU A 142 -31.45 4.94 26.98
CA LEU A 142 -32.88 4.72 26.86
C LEU A 142 -33.21 3.55 25.95
N HIS A 143 -32.52 3.53 24.79
CA HIS A 143 -32.66 2.49 23.76
C HIS A 143 -31.31 2.26 23.03
N GLU A 144 -31.23 1.18 22.29
CA GLU A 144 -29.99 0.77 21.58
C GLU A 144 -29.54 1.80 20.54
N GLY A 145 -30.47 2.53 19.93
CA GLY A 145 -30.18 3.58 18.94
C GLY A 145 -29.32 4.71 19.50
N ASP A 146 -29.39 4.99 20.81
CA ASP A 146 -28.56 6.01 21.45
C ASP A 146 -27.06 5.63 21.36
N LEU A 147 -26.76 4.34 21.54
CA LEU A 147 -25.39 3.82 21.41
C LEU A 147 -24.88 3.95 19.98
N LEU A 148 -25.67 3.51 18.99
CA LEU A 148 -25.28 3.55 17.59
C LEU A 148 -25.03 4.97 17.11
N ASN A 149 -25.92 5.89 17.47
CA ASN A 149 -25.79 7.31 17.16
C ASN A 149 -24.55 7.92 17.85
N PHE A 150 -24.30 7.58 19.12
CA PHE A 150 -23.12 8.02 19.84
C PHE A 150 -21.83 7.55 19.16
N LEU A 151 -21.76 6.26 18.76
CA LEU A 151 -20.58 5.71 18.07
C LEU A 151 -20.38 6.34 16.69
N ALA A 152 -21.44 6.63 15.95
CA ALA A 152 -21.35 7.30 14.66
C ALA A 152 -20.82 8.74 14.81
N ASP A 153 -21.34 9.50 15.79
CA ASP A 153 -20.85 10.85 16.06
C ASP A 153 -19.41 10.85 16.57
N LEU A 154 -19.04 9.83 17.36
CA LEU A 154 -17.68 9.64 17.84
C LEU A 154 -16.70 9.42 16.66
N GLN A 155 -17.08 8.57 15.70
CA GLN A 155 -16.29 8.35 14.48
C GLN A 155 -16.15 9.62 13.64
N ALA A 156 -17.18 10.44 13.57
CA ALA A 156 -17.17 11.67 12.81
C ALA A 156 -16.40 12.81 13.50
N GLY A 157 -16.42 12.84 14.85
CA GLY A 157 -15.91 13.97 15.62
C GLY A 157 -14.48 13.80 16.14
N ILE A 158 -13.97 12.59 16.25
CA ILE A 158 -12.63 12.31 16.78
C ILE A 158 -11.58 12.28 15.68
N LYS A 159 -10.47 12.97 15.93
CA LYS A 159 -9.27 12.95 15.08
C LYS A 159 -8.42 11.70 15.35
N ALA A 160 -8.98 10.54 15.06
CA ALA A 160 -8.35 9.23 15.16
C ALA A 160 -9.19 8.23 14.36
N HIS A 161 -8.60 7.10 13.99
CA HIS A 161 -9.40 5.99 13.46
C HIS A 161 -10.05 5.25 14.61
N VAL A 162 -11.39 5.25 14.63
CA VAL A 162 -12.22 4.65 15.70
C VAL A 162 -12.56 3.21 15.30
N SER A 163 -12.08 2.24 16.07
CA SER A 163 -12.37 0.81 15.88
C SER A 163 -13.09 0.25 17.11
N VAL A 164 -14.35 -0.14 16.94
CA VAL A 164 -15.14 -0.76 18.03
C VAL A 164 -14.73 -2.24 18.14
N ARG A 165 -14.19 -2.60 19.30
CA ARG A 165 -13.75 -3.98 19.58
C ARG A 165 -14.86 -4.87 20.09
N ASN A 166 -15.54 -4.37 21.12
CA ASN A 166 -16.61 -5.09 21.80
C ASN A 166 -17.58 -4.10 22.42
N CYS A 167 -18.87 -4.38 22.34
CA CYS A 167 -19.91 -3.68 23.04
C CYS A 167 -20.89 -4.71 23.61
N ALA A 168 -21.09 -4.68 24.92
CA ALA A 168 -22.11 -5.46 25.62
C ALA A 168 -23.23 -4.52 26.05
N VAL A 169 -24.46 -4.83 25.67
CA VAL A 169 -25.65 -4.08 26.08
C VAL A 169 -26.50 -4.97 26.99
N THR A 170 -26.73 -4.52 28.18
CA THR A 170 -27.52 -5.24 29.20
C THR A 170 -28.72 -4.45 29.60
N ARG A 171 -29.86 -5.13 29.86
CA ARG A 171 -31.05 -4.49 30.37
C ARG A 171 -30.91 -4.28 31.87
N ILE A 172 -31.26 -3.06 32.33
CA ILE A 172 -31.31 -2.74 33.76
C ILE A 172 -32.70 -3.13 34.28
N GLU A 173 -32.75 -4.17 35.09
CA GLU A 173 -33.95 -4.53 35.80
C GLU A 173 -34.16 -3.56 37.00
N ARG A 174 -34.91 -2.51 36.76
CA ARG A 174 -35.40 -1.67 37.83
C ARG A 174 -36.89 -1.91 37.98
N GLY A 175 -37.30 -2.27 39.19
CA GLY A 175 -38.70 -2.29 39.52
C GLY A 175 -39.33 -0.93 39.19
N ALA A 176 -40.35 -0.94 38.36
CA ALA A 176 -41.06 0.27 38.02
C ALA A 176 -41.63 0.87 39.33
N ALA A 177 -41.04 1.98 39.84
CA ALA A 177 -41.65 2.75 40.85
C ALA A 177 -42.92 3.37 40.26
N PRO A 178 -44.12 3.03 40.74
CA PRO A 178 -45.34 3.60 40.20
C PRO A 178 -45.34 5.11 40.48
N GLY A 179 -45.38 5.92 39.40
CA GLY A 179 -45.48 7.38 39.49
C GLY A 179 -44.21 8.16 39.14
N ALA A 180 -43.15 7.56 38.67
CA ALA A 180 -41.96 8.28 38.21
C ALA A 180 -42.25 9.03 36.89
N THR A 181 -42.32 10.35 36.96
CA THR A 181 -42.48 11.26 35.81
C THR A 181 -41.17 11.52 35.07
N THR A 182 -40.04 11.02 35.58
CA THR A 182 -38.72 11.24 35.00
C THR A 182 -38.29 10.05 34.14
N LEU A 183 -37.77 10.35 32.93
CA LEU A 183 -37.14 9.37 32.05
C LEU A 183 -36.00 8.66 32.76
N GLN A 184 -36.07 7.34 32.86
CA GLN A 184 -35.04 6.52 33.50
C GLN A 184 -34.35 5.65 32.46
N PRO A 185 -33.01 5.48 32.57
CA PRO A 185 -32.27 4.60 31.67
C PRO A 185 -32.73 3.15 31.89
N ARG A 186 -32.88 2.42 30.74
CA ARG A 186 -33.31 1.01 30.74
C ARG A 186 -32.22 0.06 30.32
N LEU A 187 -31.18 0.59 29.71
CA LEU A 187 -30.04 -0.20 29.17
C LEU A 187 -28.75 0.37 29.73
N ARG A 188 -27.79 -0.51 29.89
CA ARG A 188 -26.38 -0.19 30.15
C ARG A 188 -25.53 -0.77 29.05
N ALA A 189 -24.69 0.04 28.43
CA ALA A 189 -23.75 -0.36 27.41
C ALA A 189 -22.32 -0.24 27.94
N GLU A 190 -21.57 -1.32 27.85
CA GLU A 190 -20.14 -1.36 28.15
C GLU A 190 -19.38 -1.62 26.84
N CYS A 191 -18.63 -0.64 26.34
CA CYS A 191 -17.92 -0.72 25.08
C CYS A 191 -16.42 -0.55 25.26
N GLN A 192 -15.66 -1.26 24.44
CA GLN A 192 -14.24 -1.07 24.27
C GLN A 192 -13.97 -0.60 22.83
N VAL A 193 -13.39 0.58 22.72
CA VAL A 193 -13.12 1.26 21.45
C VAL A 193 -11.64 1.56 21.36
N ASP A 194 -10.99 1.11 20.30
CA ASP A 194 -9.59 1.41 20.02
C ASP A 194 -9.51 2.66 19.14
N LEU A 195 -8.79 3.67 19.62
CA LEU A 195 -8.51 4.91 18.91
C LEU A 195 -7.09 4.83 18.36
N VAL A 196 -7.00 4.62 17.05
CA VAL A 196 -5.72 4.44 16.35
C VAL A 196 -5.31 5.74 15.68
N SER A 197 -4.07 6.12 15.86
CA SER A 197 -3.45 7.24 15.16
C SER A 197 -2.07 6.85 14.63
N VAL A 198 -1.61 7.58 13.63
CA VAL A 198 -0.32 7.38 12.98
C VAL A 198 0.60 8.53 13.38
N ARG A 199 1.70 8.19 14.05
CA ARG A 199 2.77 9.15 14.35
C ARG A 199 3.82 9.06 13.26
N GLY A 200 4.06 10.15 12.54
CA GLY A 200 5.18 10.22 11.61
C GLY A 200 6.51 10.07 12.36
N ILE A 201 7.39 9.22 11.87
CA ILE A 201 8.75 9.16 12.38
C ILE A 201 9.42 10.49 12.00
N LYS A 202 9.91 11.23 12.99
CA LYS A 202 10.74 12.40 12.74
C LYS A 202 11.95 11.93 11.92
N PRO A 203 12.22 12.51 10.74
CA PRO A 203 13.48 12.21 10.05
C PRO A 203 14.64 12.55 11.01
N ALA A 204 15.54 11.58 11.13
CA ALA A 204 16.76 11.73 11.94
C ALA A 204 17.70 12.78 11.34
#